data_2a2610729292dfd7376a82bb5ad577cf
#
_entry.id   2a2610729292dfd7376a82bb5ad577cf
#
_cell.length_a   1.000
_cell.length_b   1.000
_cell.length_c   1.000
_cell.angle_alpha   90.00
_cell.angle_beta   90.00
_cell.angle_gamma   90.00
#
_symmetry.space_group_name_H-M   'P 1'
#
loop_
_entity.id
_entity.type
_entity.pdbx_description
1 polymer ?
#
loop_
_entity_poly.entity_id
_entity_poly.type
_entity_poly.pdbx_seq_one_letter_code
_entity_poly.pdbx_strand_id
1 'polypeptide(L)'
;MTAKLPKISYPVPSNKNGHAFSSVEALLSMLGGESSGLYLVGSQGMWHGGIHITDATIPWCALSTDSEPEKEYCRELYKGEQFIRCMADGEIVAWRVCRDYESAAIEWRGEKLFASTSFVLVKHYIQPADNAESGLTFFTLYMNLAPWAAYGQQGRQADRKVAGIQRYYTSAEDMQAGREAGKLNKDTLVTLSDAIVTRSRDRRQFTEVTITRETKNAAGETLAAGTKVWMVSDRGSLRAVKSAPVPSWWAKCTPAYTTQPEGVVNCTSRTDWGYYLSREDVLHNKKAGRLTAGFPLSYEPGNTAQQVIRPGRTPGDAARTFSLVTLGRDKDTLKKGDRVWVVSDGDSLTPVALAASGSEPVFNDVYVPPVHVTVSAGDNLGHMGFYQLPEENGKRSRYQVHIECLSMDDMEKFITNPGKAGEDAPVYLTWQTDAPLFDKGEQGMVAGERKTRASGVLTLAKVPGVDAGGNTLTSNQDAAYYQIRPEGGWLPAASVKKVSQYALGELGFVTLNKAPASFDLIDGVKRPDNVVKGILAQLYKAAKEEKRITHALNKYNYQRLLEMTDSNEDGHYSEQEYLQAIHNVSYRDRLY
;
A
#
# COMPACT_ATOMS: atom_id res chain seq x y z
N MET A 1 -26.91 12.43 -8.72
CA MET A 1 -25.89 11.40 -8.38
C MET A 1 -25.28 11.81 -7.05
N THR A 2 -25.00 10.90 -6.15
CA THR A 2 -24.35 11.21 -4.87
C THR A 2 -22.85 11.35 -5.05
N ALA A 3 -22.20 12.19 -4.22
CA ALA A 3 -20.74 12.27 -4.16
C ALA A 3 -20.11 10.87 -4.01
N LYS A 4 -18.98 10.63 -4.68
CA LYS A 4 -18.24 9.36 -4.60
C LYS A 4 -16.87 9.64 -4.03
N LEU A 5 -16.70 9.36 -2.75
CA LEU A 5 -15.44 9.53 -2.03
C LEU A 5 -14.89 8.14 -1.69
N PRO A 6 -13.71 7.76 -2.22
CA PRO A 6 -13.07 6.51 -1.84
C PRO A 6 -12.61 6.60 -0.38
N LYS A 7 -12.55 5.46 0.30
CA LYS A 7 -11.78 5.38 1.54
C LYS A 7 -10.31 5.60 1.21
N ILE A 8 -9.58 6.21 2.14
CA ILE A 8 -8.15 6.48 1.98
C ILE A 8 -7.35 5.90 3.15
N SER A 9 -6.08 5.59 2.91
CA SER A 9 -5.12 5.10 3.90
C SER A 9 -3.75 5.68 3.63
N TYR A 10 -2.91 5.79 4.66
CA TYR A 10 -1.47 6.03 4.44
C TYR A 10 -0.83 4.80 3.78
N PRO A 11 0.16 5.00 2.89
CA PRO A 11 0.80 3.90 2.15
C PRO A 11 1.62 2.96 3.04
N VAL A 12 1.97 3.40 4.24
CA VAL A 12 2.72 2.63 5.22
C VAL A 12 2.17 2.87 6.63
N PRO A 13 2.28 1.91 7.55
CA PRO A 13 1.94 2.11 8.96
C PRO A 13 3.05 2.84 9.72
N SER A 14 2.69 3.51 10.81
CA SER A 14 3.61 4.28 11.66
C SER A 14 4.55 3.43 12.51
N ASN A 15 4.27 2.15 12.66
CA ASN A 15 5.09 1.22 13.46
C ASN A 15 4.87 -0.24 13.04
N LYS A 16 5.70 -1.14 13.59
CA LYS A 16 5.66 -2.59 13.34
C LYS A 16 4.36 -3.29 13.76
N ASN A 17 3.52 -2.64 14.57
CA ASN A 17 2.22 -3.18 14.99
C ASN A 17 1.07 -2.78 14.04
N GLY A 18 1.37 -2.00 13.00
CA GLY A 18 0.40 -1.64 11.96
C GLY A 18 -0.48 -0.43 12.29
N HIS A 19 -0.13 0.39 13.27
CA HIS A 19 -0.89 1.60 13.58
C HIS A 19 -0.83 2.61 12.43
N ALA A 20 -1.92 3.33 12.21
CA ALA A 20 -1.93 4.43 11.26
C ALA A 20 -1.16 5.65 11.81
N PHE A 21 -0.68 6.51 10.92
CA PHE A 21 -0.19 7.82 11.33
C PHE A 21 -1.33 8.69 11.86
N SER A 22 -1.04 9.51 12.84
CA SER A 22 -2.03 10.42 13.45
C SER A 22 -2.35 11.63 12.56
N SER A 23 -1.42 12.01 11.68
CA SER A 23 -1.55 13.14 10.75
C SER A 23 -0.56 13.03 9.59
N VAL A 24 -0.75 13.87 8.56
CA VAL A 24 0.19 14.00 7.44
C VAL A 24 1.56 14.50 7.92
N GLU A 25 1.57 15.44 8.88
CA GLU A 25 2.80 15.97 9.46
C GLU A 25 3.61 14.89 10.17
N ALA A 26 2.94 13.92 10.82
CA ALA A 26 3.62 12.79 11.47
C ALA A 26 4.28 11.86 10.42
N LEU A 27 3.61 11.62 9.28
CA LEU A 27 4.21 10.89 8.16
C LEU A 27 5.40 11.64 7.58
N LEU A 28 5.25 12.94 7.27
CA LEU A 28 6.33 13.76 6.72
C LEU A 28 7.53 13.85 7.67
N SER A 29 7.29 13.95 8.98
CA SER A 29 8.37 13.89 9.97
C SER A 29 9.13 12.57 9.94
N MET A 30 8.44 11.45 9.76
CA MET A 30 9.08 10.14 9.62
C MET A 30 9.91 10.09 8.34
N LEU A 31 9.34 10.51 7.20
CA LEU A 31 10.02 10.54 5.90
C LEU A 31 11.17 11.56 5.84
N GLY A 32 11.23 12.50 6.77
CA GLY A 32 12.35 13.43 6.91
C GLY A 32 13.70 12.76 7.15
N GLY A 33 13.71 11.52 7.62
CA GLY A 33 14.91 10.69 7.75
C GLY A 33 15.40 10.03 6.46
N GLU A 34 14.64 10.14 5.36
CA GLU A 34 15.05 9.57 4.08
C GLU A 34 16.24 10.32 3.49
N SER A 35 17.29 9.58 3.12
CA SER A 35 18.49 10.13 2.48
C SER A 35 18.44 10.11 0.96
N SER A 36 17.49 9.38 0.39
CA SER A 36 17.26 9.22 -1.05
C SER A 36 15.80 9.48 -1.39
N GLY A 37 15.50 9.63 -2.68
CA GLY A 37 14.12 9.73 -3.13
C GLY A 37 13.56 11.15 -3.18
N LEU A 38 14.43 12.13 -3.12
CA LEU A 38 14.10 13.52 -3.42
C LEU A 38 14.60 13.92 -4.82
N TYR A 39 14.95 12.95 -5.65
CA TYR A 39 15.32 13.25 -7.01
C TYR A 39 14.08 13.63 -7.83
N LEU A 40 14.28 14.62 -8.69
CA LEU A 40 13.20 15.19 -9.48
C LEU A 40 13.34 14.83 -10.96
N VAL A 41 14.47 14.23 -11.34
CA VAL A 41 14.80 13.90 -12.72
C VAL A 41 15.35 12.49 -12.77
N GLY A 42 14.71 11.62 -13.56
CA GLY A 42 15.19 10.26 -13.82
C GLY A 42 16.41 10.26 -14.74
N SER A 43 17.11 9.13 -14.82
CA SER A 43 18.33 8.95 -15.62
C SER A 43 18.20 9.25 -17.11
N GLN A 44 16.99 9.34 -17.61
CA GLN A 44 16.68 9.69 -19.02
C GLN A 44 16.10 11.10 -19.15
N GLY A 45 16.29 11.96 -18.17
CA GLY A 45 15.76 13.32 -18.17
C GLY A 45 14.25 13.42 -17.91
N MET A 46 13.63 12.34 -17.48
CA MET A 46 12.19 12.33 -17.19
C MET A 46 11.92 12.95 -15.80
N TRP A 47 10.89 13.76 -15.73
CA TRP A 47 10.39 14.28 -14.47
C TRP A 47 9.92 13.18 -13.53
N HIS A 48 10.25 13.31 -12.23
CA HIS A 48 9.86 12.38 -11.18
C HIS A 48 9.16 13.14 -10.05
N GLY A 49 7.89 12.85 -9.81
CA GLY A 49 7.06 13.52 -8.80
C GLY A 49 6.64 12.61 -7.63
N GLY A 50 7.19 11.40 -7.53
CA GLY A 50 6.83 10.42 -6.50
C GLY A 50 7.57 10.59 -5.18
N ILE A 51 7.34 9.63 -4.29
CA ILE A 51 8.04 9.49 -3.01
C ILE A 51 8.75 8.15 -2.93
N HIS A 52 9.93 8.14 -2.31
CA HIS A 52 10.64 6.94 -1.94
C HIS A 52 10.54 6.74 -0.44
N ILE A 53 10.24 5.52 -0.02
CA ILE A 53 10.22 5.10 1.37
C ILE A 53 11.15 3.91 1.51
N THR A 54 12.12 4.00 2.43
CA THR A 54 13.16 2.97 2.60
C THR A 54 13.10 2.32 3.99
N ASP A 55 13.90 1.26 4.15
CA ASP A 55 14.14 0.62 5.43
C ASP A 55 14.79 1.53 6.47
N ALA A 56 15.35 2.67 6.05
CA ALA A 56 15.91 3.67 6.98
C ALA A 56 14.84 4.29 7.87
N THR A 57 13.64 4.49 7.35
CA THR A 57 12.54 5.11 8.08
C THR A 57 11.43 4.12 8.44
N ILE A 58 11.15 3.14 7.57
CA ILE A 58 10.04 2.17 7.72
C ILE A 58 10.57 0.72 7.60
N PRO A 59 11.45 0.25 8.48
CA PRO A 59 12.09 -1.06 8.36
C PRO A 59 11.11 -2.24 8.44
N TRP A 60 9.98 -2.08 9.10
CA TRP A 60 8.96 -3.14 9.27
C TRP A 60 8.20 -3.48 7.98
N CYS A 61 8.31 -2.68 6.92
CA CYS A 61 7.74 -2.98 5.60
C CYS A 61 8.74 -3.60 4.63
N ALA A 62 9.99 -3.79 5.03
CA ALA A 62 11.00 -4.45 4.24
C ALA A 62 10.97 -5.97 4.43
N LEU A 63 11.22 -6.73 3.36
CA LEU A 63 11.20 -8.19 3.38
C LEU A 63 12.51 -8.75 2.84
N SER A 64 13.31 -9.32 3.74
CA SER A 64 14.54 -10.05 3.39
C SER A 64 14.25 -11.49 3.03
N THR A 65 15.04 -12.03 2.13
CA THR A 65 15.02 -13.45 1.77
C THR A 65 16.28 -14.16 2.23
N ASP A 66 16.20 -15.50 2.34
CA ASP A 66 17.40 -16.32 2.59
C ASP A 66 18.33 -16.42 1.36
N SER A 67 17.81 -16.10 0.17
CA SER A 67 18.51 -16.19 -1.12
C SER A 67 18.81 -14.81 -1.73
N GLU A 68 18.88 -13.76 -0.91
CA GLU A 68 19.25 -12.44 -1.41
C GLU A 68 20.61 -12.45 -2.08
N PRO A 69 20.70 -11.79 -3.25
CA PRO A 69 21.99 -11.56 -3.85
C PRO A 69 22.83 -10.73 -2.88
N GLU A 70 24.03 -11.23 -2.55
CA GLU A 70 25.02 -10.50 -1.76
C GLU A 70 24.60 -10.18 -0.30
N LYS A 71 24.30 -11.21 0.47
CA LYS A 71 24.00 -11.13 1.93
C LYS A 71 24.98 -10.32 2.78
N GLU A 72 26.19 -10.10 2.30
CA GLU A 72 27.23 -9.39 3.04
C GLU A 72 26.89 -7.92 3.33
N TYR A 73 25.96 -7.34 2.56
CA TYR A 73 25.58 -5.93 2.68
C TYR A 73 24.34 -5.69 3.56
N CYS A 74 23.52 -6.70 3.80
CA CYS A 74 22.35 -6.59 4.66
C CYS A 74 22.60 -7.22 6.03
N ARG A 75 23.04 -6.41 7.00
CA ARG A 75 23.32 -6.87 8.37
C ARG A 75 22.07 -7.22 9.16
N GLU A 76 20.91 -6.69 8.79
CA GLU A 76 19.65 -6.94 9.47
C GLU A 76 18.68 -7.72 8.57
N LEU A 77 18.03 -8.73 9.16
CA LEU A 77 16.99 -9.49 8.49
C LEU A 77 15.64 -8.82 8.71
N TYR A 78 15.08 -8.25 7.67
CA TYR A 78 13.75 -7.65 7.67
C TYR A 78 12.68 -8.71 7.44
N LYS A 79 11.70 -8.77 8.32
CA LYS A 79 10.71 -9.87 8.38
C LYS A 79 9.39 -9.53 7.71
N GLY A 80 9.23 -8.31 7.20
CA GLY A 80 7.97 -7.87 6.61
C GLY A 80 6.79 -7.96 7.59
N GLU A 81 6.96 -7.49 8.83
CA GLU A 81 5.90 -7.50 9.84
C GLU A 81 4.67 -6.71 9.38
N GLN A 82 4.90 -5.71 8.55
CA GLN A 82 3.91 -4.87 7.91
C GLN A 82 4.19 -4.77 6.40
N PHE A 83 3.24 -4.25 5.66
CA PHE A 83 3.24 -4.20 4.21
C PHE A 83 2.93 -2.79 3.69
N ILE A 84 3.20 -2.57 2.41
CA ILE A 84 2.80 -1.39 1.66
C ILE A 84 1.29 -1.48 1.43
N ARG A 85 0.57 -0.40 1.73
CA ARG A 85 -0.88 -0.33 1.72
C ARG A 85 -1.40 0.41 0.51
N CYS A 86 -2.50 -0.08 -0.04
CA CYS A 86 -3.26 0.68 -1.04
C CYS A 86 -3.73 2.00 -0.44
N MET A 87 -3.44 3.13 -1.11
CA MET A 87 -3.77 4.45 -0.57
C MET A 87 -5.25 4.81 -0.67
N ALA A 88 -5.99 4.22 -1.61
CA ALA A 88 -7.41 4.49 -1.76
C ALA A 88 -8.15 3.26 -2.31
N ASP A 89 -9.46 3.19 -2.09
CA ASP A 89 -10.30 2.19 -2.76
C ASP A 89 -10.14 2.33 -4.28
N GLY A 90 -10.04 1.21 -4.98
CA GLY A 90 -9.82 1.24 -6.43
C GLY A 90 -9.75 -0.15 -7.07
N GLU A 91 -9.16 -0.19 -8.25
CA GLU A 91 -9.03 -1.39 -9.07
C GLU A 91 -7.60 -1.52 -9.59
N ILE A 92 -6.98 -2.68 -9.44
CA ILE A 92 -5.71 -2.98 -10.08
C ILE A 92 -5.95 -3.12 -11.58
N VAL A 93 -5.26 -2.30 -12.37
CA VAL A 93 -5.39 -2.24 -13.84
C VAL A 93 -4.17 -2.76 -14.57
N ALA A 94 -3.03 -2.84 -13.91
CA ALA A 94 -1.81 -3.46 -14.43
C ALA A 94 -0.89 -3.87 -13.29
N TRP A 95 -0.05 -4.88 -13.53
CA TRP A 95 1.01 -5.29 -12.60
C TRP A 95 2.18 -5.93 -13.33
N ARG A 96 3.31 -5.97 -12.65
CA ARG A 96 4.46 -6.84 -12.95
C ARG A 96 4.88 -7.51 -11.66
N VAL A 97 4.97 -8.82 -11.64
CA VAL A 97 5.52 -9.60 -10.53
C VAL A 97 6.80 -10.26 -11.02
N CYS A 98 7.94 -9.86 -10.48
CA CYS A 98 9.20 -10.55 -10.74
C CYS A 98 9.23 -11.88 -10.02
N ARG A 99 9.72 -12.93 -10.69
CA ARG A 99 9.92 -14.23 -10.04
C ARG A 99 11.00 -14.13 -8.96
N ASP A 100 12.08 -13.42 -9.27
CA ASP A 100 13.21 -13.15 -8.38
C ASP A 100 13.77 -11.75 -8.66
N TYR A 101 14.76 -11.32 -7.89
CA TYR A 101 15.47 -10.07 -8.15
C TYR A 101 16.15 -10.08 -9.50
N GLU A 102 16.04 -8.99 -10.21
CA GLU A 102 16.71 -8.76 -11.50
C GLU A 102 18.07 -8.10 -11.27
N SER A 103 18.99 -8.26 -12.20
CA SER A 103 20.32 -7.66 -12.11
C SER A 103 20.69 -6.87 -13.35
N ALA A 104 21.34 -5.73 -13.15
CA ALA A 104 21.98 -4.93 -14.18
C ALA A 104 23.49 -4.97 -13.99
N ALA A 105 24.25 -5.20 -15.07
CA ALA A 105 25.70 -5.23 -15.01
C ALA A 105 26.27 -3.80 -15.01
N ILE A 106 27.29 -3.55 -14.17
CA ILE A 106 28.20 -2.42 -14.29
C ILE A 106 29.46 -2.94 -14.97
N GLU A 107 29.49 -2.98 -16.30
CA GLU A 107 30.51 -3.68 -17.08
C GLU A 107 31.94 -3.20 -16.77
N TRP A 108 32.14 -1.89 -16.64
CA TRP A 108 33.44 -1.29 -16.35
C TRP A 108 33.97 -1.57 -14.94
N ARG A 109 33.11 -2.10 -14.01
CA ARG A 109 33.50 -2.51 -12.66
C ARG A 109 33.48 -4.02 -12.47
N GLY A 110 32.93 -4.77 -13.41
CA GLY A 110 32.70 -6.21 -13.27
C GLY A 110 31.69 -6.57 -12.17
N GLU A 111 30.83 -5.62 -11.78
CA GLU A 111 29.83 -5.76 -10.70
C GLU A 111 28.42 -5.83 -11.27
N LYS A 112 27.49 -6.31 -10.44
CA LYS A 112 26.04 -6.31 -10.73
C LYS A 112 25.31 -5.54 -9.65
N LEU A 113 24.29 -4.81 -10.06
CA LEU A 113 23.30 -4.21 -9.18
C LEU A 113 22.03 -5.02 -9.25
N PHE A 114 21.38 -5.22 -8.12
CA PHE A 114 20.13 -5.96 -8.01
C PHE A 114 18.98 -5.03 -7.63
N ALA A 115 17.82 -5.28 -8.23
CA ALA A 115 16.59 -4.57 -7.93
C ALA A 115 15.38 -5.45 -8.24
N SER A 116 14.21 -5.07 -7.73
CA SER A 116 12.94 -5.64 -8.18
C SER A 116 12.23 -4.63 -9.07
N THR A 117 11.83 -5.05 -10.26
CA THR A 117 10.95 -4.25 -11.13
C THR A 117 9.47 -4.62 -10.96
N SER A 118 9.14 -5.32 -9.85
CA SER A 118 7.75 -5.61 -9.51
C SER A 118 7.01 -4.32 -9.19
N PHE A 119 5.82 -4.18 -9.77
CA PHE A 119 4.94 -3.06 -9.51
C PHE A 119 3.46 -3.46 -9.54
N VAL A 120 2.62 -2.61 -8.98
CA VAL A 120 1.18 -2.64 -9.13
C VAL A 120 0.66 -1.23 -9.44
N LEU A 121 -0.22 -1.13 -10.44
CA LEU A 121 -0.91 0.10 -10.83
C LEU A 121 -2.38 -0.01 -10.44
N VAL A 122 -2.84 0.89 -9.59
CA VAL A 122 -4.22 0.93 -9.11
C VAL A 122 -4.90 2.18 -9.64
N LYS A 123 -6.07 1.99 -10.25
CA LYS A 123 -6.95 3.06 -10.72
C LYS A 123 -7.94 3.43 -9.63
N HIS A 124 -8.13 4.72 -9.40
CA HIS A 124 -9.04 5.27 -8.42
C HIS A 124 -9.97 6.29 -9.06
N TYR A 125 -11.07 6.57 -8.39
CA TYR A 125 -11.98 7.62 -8.79
C TYR A 125 -12.48 8.39 -7.57
N ILE A 126 -12.45 9.72 -7.65
CA ILE A 126 -13.01 10.62 -6.64
C ILE A 126 -13.96 11.60 -7.31
N GLN A 127 -15.12 11.80 -6.71
CA GLN A 127 -16.12 12.79 -7.15
C GLN A 127 -16.68 13.51 -5.92
N PRO A 128 -16.11 14.65 -5.53
CA PRO A 128 -16.51 15.36 -4.32
C PRO A 128 -17.93 15.93 -4.34
N ALA A 129 -18.43 16.33 -5.51
CA ALA A 129 -19.82 16.79 -5.68
C ALA A 129 -20.67 15.79 -6.46
N ASP A 130 -21.97 16.01 -6.54
CA ASP A 130 -22.89 15.11 -7.24
C ASP A 130 -22.93 15.32 -8.77
N ASN A 131 -22.10 16.19 -9.32
CA ASN A 131 -21.91 16.39 -10.75
C ASN A 131 -20.59 15.72 -11.24
N ALA A 132 -20.60 15.25 -12.49
CA ALA A 132 -19.47 14.58 -13.09
C ALA A 132 -18.24 15.49 -13.30
N GLU A 133 -18.44 16.81 -13.40
CA GLU A 133 -17.36 17.77 -13.58
C GLU A 133 -16.42 17.89 -12.36
N SER A 134 -16.91 17.49 -11.18
CA SER A 134 -16.10 17.40 -9.96
C SER A 134 -15.26 16.13 -9.87
N GLY A 135 -15.42 15.19 -10.83
CA GLY A 135 -14.76 13.90 -10.81
C GLY A 135 -13.30 13.98 -11.26
N LEU A 136 -12.49 13.09 -10.70
CA LEU A 136 -11.11 12.86 -11.10
C LEU A 136 -10.81 11.37 -11.08
N THR A 137 -10.32 10.85 -12.19
CA THR A 137 -9.67 9.55 -12.27
C THR A 137 -8.18 9.73 -12.02
N PHE A 138 -7.66 9.01 -11.06
CA PHE A 138 -6.22 9.02 -10.79
C PHE A 138 -5.71 7.61 -10.58
N PHE A 139 -4.40 7.45 -10.66
CA PHE A 139 -3.71 6.17 -10.52
C PHE A 139 -2.64 6.29 -9.45
N THR A 140 -2.46 5.23 -8.68
CA THR A 140 -1.30 5.09 -7.80
C THR A 140 -0.45 3.93 -8.28
N LEU A 141 0.83 4.19 -8.48
CA LEU A 141 1.82 3.23 -8.95
C LEU A 141 2.80 2.95 -7.82
N TYR A 142 2.91 1.68 -7.43
CA TYR A 142 3.82 1.21 -6.39
C TYR A 142 4.89 0.35 -7.04
N MET A 143 6.14 0.78 -7.00
CA MET A 143 7.27 0.13 -7.69
C MET A 143 8.30 -0.38 -6.71
N ASN A 144 9.18 -1.26 -7.18
CA ASN A 144 10.22 -1.94 -6.41
C ASN A 144 9.65 -2.79 -5.27
N LEU A 145 8.49 -3.41 -5.50
CA LEU A 145 7.92 -4.36 -4.55
C LEU A 145 8.74 -5.66 -4.53
N ALA A 146 8.78 -6.31 -3.37
CA ALA A 146 9.49 -7.57 -3.21
C ALA A 146 9.02 -8.63 -4.23
N PRO A 147 9.92 -9.37 -4.89
CA PRO A 147 9.58 -10.37 -5.88
C PRO A 147 8.94 -11.60 -5.22
N TRP A 148 8.37 -12.48 -6.05
CA TRP A 148 7.72 -13.72 -5.61
C TRP A 148 8.63 -14.57 -4.71
N ALA A 149 9.90 -14.74 -5.08
CA ALA A 149 10.87 -15.52 -4.31
C ALA A 149 11.08 -15.01 -2.88
N ALA A 150 10.92 -13.70 -2.65
CA ALA A 150 11.06 -13.10 -1.33
C ALA A 150 10.07 -13.63 -0.28
N TYR A 151 8.93 -14.15 -0.74
CA TYR A 151 7.91 -14.73 0.14
C TYR A 151 8.07 -16.24 0.36
N GLY A 152 9.17 -16.84 -0.09
CA GLY A 152 9.41 -18.27 0.04
C GLY A 152 8.50 -19.16 -0.82
N GLN A 153 7.87 -18.61 -1.85
CA GLN A 153 6.86 -19.29 -2.66
C GLN A 153 7.42 -20.34 -3.64
N GLN A 154 8.71 -20.53 -3.68
CA GLN A 154 9.33 -21.56 -4.53
C GLN A 154 9.16 -23.00 -3.99
N GLY A 155 8.02 -23.30 -3.39
CA GLY A 155 7.60 -24.66 -3.07
C GLY A 155 8.18 -25.27 -1.80
N ARG A 156 9.00 -24.56 -1.02
CA ARG A 156 9.57 -25.06 0.23
C ARG A 156 9.84 -23.95 1.25
N GLN A 157 8.81 -23.23 1.63
CA GLN A 157 8.90 -22.36 2.79
C GLN A 157 9.06 -23.22 4.05
N ALA A 158 9.96 -22.83 4.95
CA ALA A 158 9.99 -23.41 6.28
C ALA A 158 8.68 -23.07 6.98
N ASP A 159 7.79 -24.03 7.09
CA ASP A 159 6.49 -23.84 7.74
C ASP A 159 6.58 -24.01 9.26
N ARG A 160 7.70 -24.55 9.75
CA ARG A 160 7.96 -24.79 11.17
C ARG A 160 9.41 -24.47 11.54
N LYS A 161 9.60 -24.20 12.84
CA LYS A 161 10.91 -24.16 13.49
C LYS A 161 10.93 -25.03 14.74
N VAL A 162 12.08 -25.62 15.00
CA VAL A 162 12.29 -26.48 16.16
C VAL A 162 12.20 -25.65 17.44
N ALA A 163 11.32 -26.05 18.38
CA ALA A 163 11.04 -25.25 19.57
C ALA A 163 12.14 -25.30 20.64
N GLY A 164 12.97 -26.32 20.63
CA GLY A 164 14.11 -26.54 21.54
C GLY A 164 15.06 -27.54 20.89
N ILE A 165 16.10 -27.97 21.58
CA ILE A 165 16.99 -29.02 21.08
C ILE A 165 16.20 -30.34 20.98
N GLN A 166 16.12 -30.91 19.76
CA GLN A 166 15.35 -32.11 19.47
C GLN A 166 16.19 -33.18 18.80
N ARG A 167 15.98 -34.44 19.19
CA ARG A 167 16.61 -35.60 18.53
C ARG A 167 16.04 -35.78 17.13
N TYR A 168 16.90 -36.16 16.19
CA TYR A 168 16.48 -36.56 14.84
C TYR A 168 17.03 -37.92 14.47
N TYR A 169 16.38 -38.55 13.50
CA TYR A 169 16.61 -39.91 13.02
C TYR A 169 16.67 -39.88 11.49
N THR A 170 17.45 -40.77 10.90
CA THR A 170 17.63 -40.84 9.45
C THR A 170 16.48 -41.57 8.76
N SER A 171 15.79 -42.46 9.47
CA SER A 171 14.65 -43.22 8.95
C SER A 171 13.57 -43.43 10.00
N ALA A 172 12.38 -43.87 9.54
CA ALA A 172 11.28 -44.25 10.43
C ALA A 172 11.64 -45.48 11.28
N GLU A 173 12.43 -46.40 10.74
CA GLU A 173 12.91 -47.59 11.44
C GLU A 173 13.86 -47.21 12.58
N ASP A 174 14.81 -46.31 12.32
CA ASP A 174 15.72 -45.82 13.36
C ASP A 174 14.98 -45.07 14.46
N MET A 175 13.96 -44.28 14.08
CA MET A 175 13.09 -43.59 15.03
C MET A 175 12.33 -44.59 15.93
N GLN A 176 11.75 -45.67 15.36
CA GLN A 176 11.09 -46.70 16.14
C GLN A 176 12.06 -47.46 17.06
N ALA A 177 13.25 -47.80 16.56
CA ALA A 177 14.32 -48.44 17.31
C ALA A 177 15.02 -47.50 18.32
N GLY A 178 14.82 -46.21 18.21
CA GLY A 178 15.46 -45.18 19.07
C GLY A 178 16.93 -44.91 18.77
N ARG A 179 17.39 -45.30 17.57
CA ARG A 179 18.77 -45.01 17.09
C ARG A 179 18.85 -43.57 16.57
N GLU A 180 19.17 -42.66 17.46
CA GLU A 180 19.30 -41.23 17.09
C GLU A 180 20.53 -40.98 16.20
N ALA A 181 20.37 -40.15 15.18
CA ALA A 181 21.44 -39.68 14.32
C ALA A 181 22.11 -38.38 14.85
N GLY A 182 21.39 -37.64 15.69
CA GLY A 182 21.88 -36.43 16.30
C GLY A 182 20.77 -35.58 16.89
N LYS A 183 21.08 -34.30 17.16
CA LYS A 183 20.12 -33.34 17.71
C LYS A 183 20.08 -32.07 16.90
N LEU A 184 18.89 -31.64 16.48
CA LEU A 184 18.67 -30.33 15.87
C LEU A 184 18.68 -29.23 16.93
N ASN A 185 19.28 -28.11 16.61
CA ASN A 185 19.27 -26.94 17.46
C ASN A 185 17.88 -26.27 17.47
N LYS A 186 17.61 -25.53 18.56
CA LYS A 186 16.46 -24.63 18.62
C LYS A 186 16.50 -23.69 17.42
N ASP A 187 15.30 -23.33 16.93
CA ASP A 187 15.06 -22.43 15.80
C ASP A 187 15.56 -22.95 14.43
N THR A 188 16.03 -24.22 14.33
CA THR A 188 16.26 -24.87 13.03
C THR A 188 14.97 -24.85 12.22
N LEU A 189 15.06 -24.37 10.97
CA LEU A 189 13.92 -24.22 10.06
C LEU A 189 13.68 -25.50 9.28
N VAL A 190 12.43 -25.98 9.27
CA VAL A 190 12.06 -27.25 8.64
C VAL A 190 10.70 -27.13 7.94
N THR A 191 10.53 -27.88 6.86
CA THR A 191 9.25 -28.12 6.20
C THR A 191 8.73 -29.49 6.57
N LEU A 192 7.45 -29.60 6.94
CA LEU A 192 6.81 -30.88 7.26
C LEU A 192 6.46 -31.64 5.98
N SER A 193 6.61 -32.98 6.03
CA SER A 193 5.92 -33.89 5.09
C SER A 193 4.58 -34.36 5.68
N ASP A 194 3.75 -34.96 4.83
CA ASP A 194 2.49 -35.54 5.25
C ASP A 194 2.68 -36.91 5.99
N ALA A 195 3.93 -37.40 6.05
CA ALA A 195 4.26 -38.66 6.69
C ALA A 195 4.33 -38.50 8.21
N ILE A 196 3.30 -38.94 8.91
CA ILE A 196 3.23 -38.94 10.37
C ILE A 196 3.23 -40.39 10.87
N VAL A 197 4.15 -40.70 11.78
CA VAL A 197 4.25 -42.04 12.40
C VAL A 197 4.22 -41.92 13.92
N THR A 198 3.41 -42.71 14.56
CA THR A 198 3.39 -42.81 16.03
C THR A 198 4.41 -43.83 16.50
N ARG A 199 5.34 -43.46 17.36
CA ARG A 199 6.32 -44.34 17.95
C ARG A 199 5.66 -45.25 19.01
N SER A 200 5.85 -46.57 18.89
CA SER A 200 5.12 -47.54 19.69
C SER A 200 5.40 -47.46 21.21
N ARG A 201 6.65 -47.18 21.60
CA ARG A 201 7.11 -47.25 22.99
C ARG A 201 6.57 -46.11 23.89
N ASP A 202 6.31 -44.93 23.34
CA ASP A 202 5.94 -43.72 24.11
C ASP A 202 4.76 -42.94 23.54
N ARG A 203 4.15 -43.46 22.46
CA ARG A 203 2.98 -42.87 21.79
C ARG A 203 3.22 -41.46 21.27
N ARG A 204 4.49 -41.04 21.06
CA ARG A 204 4.84 -39.73 20.48
C ARG A 204 4.65 -39.80 18.96
N GLN A 205 4.20 -38.64 18.40
CA GLN A 205 4.11 -38.48 16.94
C GLN A 205 5.42 -37.91 16.39
N PHE A 206 5.87 -38.50 15.32
CA PHE A 206 7.04 -38.11 14.54
C PHE A 206 6.66 -37.84 13.11
N THR A 207 7.33 -36.90 12.50
CA THR A 207 7.10 -36.50 11.10
C THR A 207 8.46 -36.47 10.40
N GLU A 208 8.49 -36.87 9.14
CA GLU A 208 9.63 -36.56 8.29
C GLU A 208 9.64 -35.04 8.02
N VAL A 209 10.77 -34.40 8.28
CA VAL A 209 10.95 -32.96 8.01
C VAL A 209 12.12 -32.79 7.07
N THR A 210 12.04 -31.77 6.22
CA THR A 210 13.13 -31.34 5.35
C THR A 210 13.77 -30.09 5.94
N ILE A 211 15.09 -30.10 6.15
CA ILE A 211 15.88 -28.92 6.56
C ILE A 211 15.82 -27.90 5.42
N THR A 212 15.31 -26.69 5.67
CA THR A 212 15.09 -25.70 4.60
C THR A 212 16.33 -24.94 4.20
N ARG A 213 17.28 -24.78 5.11
CA ARG A 213 18.60 -24.18 4.83
C ARG A 213 19.70 -24.88 5.58
N GLU A 214 20.91 -24.76 5.08
CA GLU A 214 22.11 -25.28 5.76
C GLU A 214 22.14 -24.79 7.22
N THR A 215 22.37 -25.71 8.14
CA THR A 215 22.41 -25.45 9.58
C THR A 215 23.41 -26.38 10.25
N LYS A 216 23.81 -26.03 11.47
CA LYS A 216 24.61 -26.94 12.31
C LYS A 216 23.73 -27.66 13.31
N ASN A 217 23.95 -28.95 13.50
CA ASN A 217 23.32 -29.71 14.57
C ASN A 217 23.97 -29.36 15.94
N ALA A 218 23.47 -29.93 17.02
CA ALA A 218 24.00 -29.66 18.37
C ALA A 218 25.45 -30.14 18.61
N ALA A 219 25.96 -31.03 17.77
CA ALA A 219 27.34 -31.51 17.78
C ALA A 219 28.27 -30.64 16.91
N GLY A 220 27.72 -29.61 16.20
CA GLY A 220 28.49 -28.73 15.32
C GLY A 220 28.65 -29.25 13.88
N GLU A 221 28.06 -30.40 13.56
CA GLU A 221 28.07 -30.97 12.22
C GLU A 221 27.11 -30.23 11.30
N THR A 222 27.51 -30.01 10.05
CA THR A 222 26.71 -29.31 9.06
C THR A 222 25.66 -30.21 8.44
N LEU A 223 24.40 -29.78 8.47
CA LEU A 223 23.27 -30.40 7.77
C LEU A 223 22.91 -29.51 6.58
N ALA A 224 23.02 -30.05 5.39
CA ALA A 224 22.72 -29.33 4.15
C ALA A 224 21.20 -29.04 4.01
N ALA A 225 20.86 -27.97 3.29
CA ALA A 225 19.51 -27.72 2.87
C ALA A 225 18.98 -28.89 2.02
N GLY A 226 17.73 -29.26 2.21
CA GLY A 226 17.12 -30.43 1.56
C GLY A 226 17.32 -31.76 2.28
N THR A 227 18.16 -31.80 3.35
CA THR A 227 18.32 -33.02 4.18
C THR A 227 16.99 -33.38 4.83
N LYS A 228 16.57 -34.64 4.67
CA LYS A 228 15.37 -35.21 5.29
C LYS A 228 15.69 -35.97 6.55
N VAL A 229 14.97 -35.69 7.61
CA VAL A 229 15.14 -36.38 8.91
C VAL A 229 13.80 -36.59 9.59
N TRP A 230 13.70 -37.57 10.45
CA TRP A 230 12.54 -37.83 11.29
C TRP A 230 12.73 -37.17 12.65
N MET A 231 11.76 -36.37 13.09
CA MET A 231 11.78 -35.76 14.42
C MET A 231 10.40 -35.75 15.06
N VAL A 232 10.36 -35.55 16.35
CA VAL A 232 9.11 -35.40 17.09
C VAL A 232 8.34 -34.17 16.64
N SER A 233 7.03 -34.29 16.42
CA SER A 233 6.17 -33.22 15.90
C SER A 233 5.01 -32.83 16.82
N ASP A 234 4.78 -33.59 17.90
CA ASP A 234 3.73 -33.33 18.88
C ASP A 234 4.20 -32.44 20.06
N ARG A 235 3.26 -32.10 20.95
CA ARG A 235 3.47 -31.41 22.24
C ARG A 235 4.30 -30.11 22.13
N GLY A 236 4.13 -29.37 21.06
CA GLY A 236 4.83 -28.11 20.87
C GLY A 236 6.32 -28.22 20.54
N SER A 237 6.77 -29.39 20.07
CA SER A 237 8.15 -29.62 19.61
C SER A 237 8.52 -28.76 18.39
N LEU A 238 7.51 -28.38 17.61
CA LEU A 238 7.61 -27.50 16.45
C LEU A 238 6.71 -26.26 16.67
N ARG A 239 7.20 -25.11 16.27
CA ARG A 239 6.46 -23.85 16.28
C ARG A 239 6.23 -23.38 14.85
N ALA A 240 5.08 -22.80 14.57
CA ALA A 240 4.83 -22.17 13.28
C ALA A 240 5.83 -21.04 13.03
N VAL A 241 6.34 -20.95 11.83
CA VAL A 241 7.10 -19.79 11.37
C VAL A 241 6.09 -18.74 10.93
N LYS A 242 6.18 -17.54 11.49
CA LYS A 242 5.45 -16.40 10.95
C LYS A 242 6.15 -15.99 9.65
N SER A 243 5.54 -16.28 8.53
CA SER A 243 5.93 -15.71 7.24
C SER A 243 5.27 -14.36 7.04
N ALA A 244 5.90 -13.51 6.25
CA ALA A 244 5.27 -12.28 5.78
C ALA A 244 3.99 -12.63 4.99
N PRO A 245 2.90 -11.86 5.15
CA PRO A 245 1.67 -12.13 4.43
C PRO A 245 1.87 -11.85 2.94
N VAL A 246 1.60 -12.86 2.13
CA VAL A 246 1.58 -12.72 0.66
C VAL A 246 0.46 -11.75 0.27
N PRO A 247 0.69 -10.84 -0.71
CA PRO A 247 -0.36 -9.95 -1.18
C PRO A 247 -1.59 -10.73 -1.67
N SER A 248 -2.76 -10.46 -1.09
CA SER A 248 -3.99 -11.20 -1.40
C SER A 248 -4.42 -11.05 -2.86
N TRP A 249 -4.09 -9.93 -3.49
CA TRP A 249 -4.40 -9.68 -4.89
C TRP A 249 -3.66 -10.60 -5.86
N TRP A 250 -2.51 -11.19 -5.47
CA TRP A 250 -1.81 -12.15 -6.32
C TRP A 250 -2.67 -13.37 -6.67
N ALA A 251 -3.49 -13.83 -5.74
CA ALA A 251 -4.43 -14.92 -6.01
C ALA A 251 -5.53 -14.51 -7.00
N LYS A 252 -5.87 -13.22 -7.05
CA LYS A 252 -6.90 -12.66 -7.93
C LYS A 252 -6.32 -12.24 -9.29
N CYS A 253 -5.07 -11.81 -9.33
CA CYS A 253 -4.38 -11.33 -10.54
C CYS A 253 -3.72 -12.46 -11.32
N THR A 254 -4.37 -13.61 -11.46
CA THR A 254 -3.94 -14.70 -12.30
C THR A 254 -4.74 -14.72 -13.60
N PRO A 255 -4.21 -15.26 -14.71
CA PRO A 255 -4.97 -15.39 -15.96
C PRO A 255 -6.29 -16.15 -15.78
N ALA A 256 -6.30 -17.18 -14.92
CA ALA A 256 -7.50 -17.95 -14.63
C ALA A 256 -8.60 -17.12 -13.93
N TYR A 257 -8.21 -16.25 -13.00
CA TYR A 257 -9.16 -15.36 -12.32
C TYR A 257 -9.72 -14.29 -13.27
N THR A 258 -8.85 -13.65 -14.06
CA THR A 258 -9.23 -12.52 -14.93
C THR A 258 -10.01 -12.96 -16.16
N THR A 259 -10.06 -14.25 -16.49
CA THR A 259 -10.93 -14.81 -17.53
C THR A 259 -12.34 -15.16 -17.02
N GLN A 260 -12.62 -15.03 -15.72
CA GLN A 260 -13.97 -15.23 -15.21
C GLN A 260 -14.89 -14.08 -15.57
N PRO A 261 -16.19 -14.34 -15.79
CA PRO A 261 -17.17 -13.27 -15.99
C PRO A 261 -17.20 -12.31 -14.80
N GLU A 262 -17.29 -11.02 -15.09
CA GLU A 262 -17.38 -9.97 -14.08
C GLU A 262 -18.56 -10.23 -13.12
N GLY A 263 -18.32 -10.07 -11.83
CA GLY A 263 -19.34 -10.23 -10.79
C GLY A 263 -19.54 -11.65 -10.28
N VAL A 264 -18.95 -12.68 -10.91
CA VAL A 264 -19.06 -14.08 -10.44
C VAL A 264 -18.11 -14.34 -9.27
N VAL A 265 -18.64 -14.85 -8.17
CA VAL A 265 -17.89 -15.26 -6.99
C VAL A 265 -17.90 -16.78 -6.86
N ASN A 266 -16.72 -17.40 -6.80
CA ASN A 266 -16.61 -18.80 -6.39
C ASN A 266 -16.71 -18.91 -4.87
N CYS A 267 -17.47 -19.89 -4.42
CA CYS A 267 -17.71 -20.13 -2.99
C CYS A 267 -17.92 -21.61 -2.69
N THR A 268 -17.94 -21.94 -1.42
CA THR A 268 -18.38 -23.25 -0.94
C THR A 268 -19.54 -23.08 0.03
N SER A 269 -20.41 -24.07 0.10
CA SER A 269 -21.44 -24.13 1.13
C SER A 269 -20.77 -24.26 2.52
N ARG A 270 -21.13 -23.38 3.47
CA ARG A 270 -20.55 -23.39 4.82
C ARG A 270 -20.96 -24.64 5.62
N THR A 271 -22.21 -25.03 5.45
CA THR A 271 -22.79 -26.22 6.07
C THR A 271 -23.61 -26.98 5.04
N ASP A 272 -24.32 -28.03 5.47
CA ASP A 272 -25.28 -28.72 4.62
C ASP A 272 -26.50 -27.86 4.32
N TRP A 273 -26.63 -27.42 3.09
CA TRP A 273 -27.73 -26.57 2.66
C TRP A 273 -28.72 -27.30 1.72
N GLY A 274 -30.01 -27.03 1.89
CA GLY A 274 -31.01 -27.44 0.91
C GLY A 274 -30.86 -26.65 -0.39
N TYR A 275 -30.98 -27.33 -1.54
CA TYR A 275 -31.06 -26.67 -2.83
C TYR A 275 -32.46 -26.82 -3.47
N TYR A 276 -32.78 -25.89 -4.36
CA TYR A 276 -34.10 -25.80 -5.00
C TYR A 276 -33.92 -25.64 -6.51
N LEU A 277 -34.81 -26.22 -7.30
CA LEU A 277 -34.70 -26.18 -8.76
C LEU A 277 -35.32 -24.94 -9.39
N SER A 278 -36.27 -24.32 -8.70
CA SER A 278 -36.95 -23.11 -9.19
C SER A 278 -37.07 -22.05 -8.09
N ARG A 279 -37.33 -20.80 -8.52
CA ARG A 279 -37.66 -19.69 -7.64
C ARG A 279 -38.92 -19.95 -6.80
N GLU A 280 -39.89 -20.61 -7.41
CA GLU A 280 -41.15 -20.97 -6.78
C GLU A 280 -40.94 -22.04 -5.69
N ASP A 281 -40.10 -23.04 -5.95
CA ASP A 281 -39.70 -24.03 -4.95
C ASP A 281 -39.04 -23.39 -3.73
N VAL A 282 -38.23 -22.33 -3.92
CA VAL A 282 -37.65 -21.55 -2.80
C VAL A 282 -38.75 -20.95 -1.94
N LEU A 283 -39.73 -20.27 -2.54
CA LEU A 283 -40.83 -19.60 -1.83
C LEU A 283 -41.68 -20.59 -1.06
N HIS A 284 -41.98 -21.74 -1.66
CA HIS A 284 -42.77 -22.82 -1.03
C HIS A 284 -41.93 -23.80 -0.19
N ASN A 285 -40.62 -23.55 -0.04
CA ASN A 285 -39.68 -24.41 0.69
C ASN A 285 -39.65 -25.87 0.23
N LYS A 286 -39.86 -26.11 -1.06
CA LYS A 286 -39.85 -27.45 -1.67
C LYS A 286 -38.40 -27.79 -2.09
N LYS A 287 -37.62 -28.38 -1.17
CA LYS A 287 -36.23 -28.78 -1.42
C LYS A 287 -36.18 -29.93 -2.42
N ALA A 288 -35.27 -29.81 -3.40
CA ALA A 288 -34.93 -30.89 -4.33
C ALA A 288 -33.85 -31.84 -3.77
N GLY A 289 -33.01 -31.35 -2.86
CA GLY A 289 -31.98 -32.14 -2.22
C GLY A 289 -31.14 -31.30 -1.26
N ARG A 290 -29.96 -31.84 -0.89
CA ARG A 290 -28.99 -31.18 -0.01
C ARG A 290 -27.60 -31.17 -0.62
N LEU A 291 -26.94 -30.02 -0.55
CA LEU A 291 -25.50 -29.87 -0.77
C LEU A 291 -24.78 -30.09 0.57
N THR A 292 -23.70 -30.83 0.56
CA THR A 292 -22.85 -31.04 1.74
C THR A 292 -21.97 -29.81 2.02
N ALA A 293 -21.55 -29.63 3.26
CA ALA A 293 -20.57 -28.61 3.61
C ALA A 293 -19.32 -28.71 2.71
N GLY A 294 -18.80 -27.57 2.27
CA GLY A 294 -17.66 -27.51 1.35
C GLY A 294 -18.00 -27.79 -0.12
N PHE A 295 -19.29 -27.87 -0.50
CA PHE A 295 -19.66 -28.08 -1.90
C PHE A 295 -19.30 -26.86 -2.74
N PRO A 296 -18.53 -27.01 -3.86
CA PRO A 296 -18.08 -25.89 -4.70
C PRO A 296 -19.24 -25.33 -5.53
N LEU A 297 -19.36 -24.01 -5.50
CA LEU A 297 -20.41 -23.24 -6.15
C LEU A 297 -19.84 -21.95 -6.75
N SER A 298 -20.57 -21.36 -7.70
CA SER A 298 -20.32 -19.98 -8.13
C SER A 298 -21.63 -19.21 -8.31
N TYR A 299 -21.64 -17.92 -8.05
CA TYR A 299 -22.83 -17.07 -8.19
C TYR A 299 -22.44 -15.60 -8.35
N GLU A 300 -23.43 -14.76 -8.70
CA GLU A 300 -23.28 -13.32 -8.86
C GLU A 300 -23.96 -12.58 -7.70
N PRO A 301 -23.27 -12.22 -6.61
CA PRO A 301 -23.89 -11.58 -5.44
C PRO A 301 -24.52 -10.21 -5.74
N GLY A 302 -24.06 -9.50 -6.77
CA GLY A 302 -24.64 -8.22 -7.22
C GLY A 302 -25.87 -8.33 -8.12
N ASN A 303 -26.20 -9.52 -8.61
CA ASN A 303 -27.27 -9.73 -9.56
C ASN A 303 -28.60 -10.01 -8.85
N THR A 304 -29.34 -8.95 -8.53
CA THR A 304 -30.63 -9.03 -7.84
C THR A 304 -31.71 -9.80 -8.62
N ALA A 305 -31.62 -9.88 -9.96
CA ALA A 305 -32.51 -10.68 -10.76
C ALA A 305 -32.34 -12.19 -10.50
N GLN A 306 -31.17 -12.61 -10.02
CA GLN A 306 -30.86 -13.99 -9.63
C GLN A 306 -30.96 -14.20 -8.12
N GLN A 307 -31.72 -13.37 -7.41
CA GLN A 307 -32.00 -13.48 -5.97
C GLN A 307 -33.48 -13.62 -5.67
N VAL A 308 -33.75 -14.33 -4.58
CA VAL A 308 -35.14 -14.49 -4.02
C VAL A 308 -35.05 -14.30 -2.52
N ILE A 309 -35.89 -13.44 -1.99
CA ILE A 309 -36.08 -13.27 -0.55
C ILE A 309 -37.29 -14.11 -0.13
N ARG A 310 -37.05 -15.09 0.73
CA ARG A 310 -38.14 -15.88 1.34
C ARG A 310 -38.41 -15.34 2.74
N PRO A 311 -39.66 -14.95 3.05
CA PRO A 311 -40.05 -14.53 4.39
C PRO A 311 -39.81 -15.61 5.45
N GLY A 312 -39.63 -15.18 6.70
CA GLY A 312 -39.58 -16.10 7.84
C GLY A 312 -40.88 -16.93 7.97
N ARG A 313 -40.79 -18.08 8.60
CA ARG A 313 -41.93 -19.00 8.73
C ARG A 313 -42.93 -18.58 9.81
N THR A 314 -42.41 -17.95 10.86
CA THR A 314 -43.22 -17.46 11.98
C THR A 314 -42.97 -15.95 12.16
N PRO A 315 -43.94 -15.21 12.75
CA PRO A 315 -43.71 -13.81 13.11
C PRO A 315 -42.48 -13.69 14.02
N GLY A 316 -41.49 -12.93 13.54
CA GLY A 316 -40.20 -12.73 14.22
C GLY A 316 -39.00 -13.48 13.60
N ASP A 317 -39.24 -14.45 12.73
CA ASP A 317 -38.15 -15.09 11.98
C ASP A 317 -37.61 -14.15 10.90
N ALA A 318 -36.27 -14.07 10.78
CA ALA A 318 -35.61 -13.28 9.75
C ALA A 318 -35.91 -13.85 8.35
N ALA A 319 -36.13 -12.97 7.38
CA ALA A 319 -36.20 -13.34 5.98
C ALA A 319 -34.83 -13.85 5.52
N ARG A 320 -34.83 -14.82 4.58
CA ARG A 320 -33.61 -15.42 4.05
C ARG A 320 -33.45 -15.11 2.57
N THR A 321 -32.25 -14.75 2.16
CA THR A 321 -31.90 -14.53 0.76
C THR A 321 -31.35 -15.80 0.13
N PHE A 322 -31.83 -16.13 -1.05
CA PHE A 322 -31.37 -17.24 -1.88
C PHE A 322 -30.86 -16.72 -3.21
N SER A 323 -29.75 -17.23 -3.68
CA SER A 323 -29.19 -16.90 -4.98
C SER A 323 -29.19 -18.12 -5.91
N LEU A 324 -29.31 -17.85 -7.20
CA LEU A 324 -29.13 -18.83 -8.23
C LEU A 324 -27.63 -19.10 -8.41
N VAL A 325 -27.19 -20.29 -8.02
CA VAL A 325 -25.79 -20.68 -8.04
C VAL A 325 -25.52 -21.74 -9.10
N THR A 326 -24.30 -21.77 -9.64
CA THR A 326 -23.83 -22.81 -10.57
C THR A 326 -23.04 -23.84 -9.80
N LEU A 327 -23.31 -25.12 -10.03
CA LEU A 327 -22.63 -26.24 -9.38
C LEU A 327 -21.20 -26.41 -9.91
N GLY A 328 -20.23 -26.51 -9.01
CA GLY A 328 -18.81 -26.74 -9.34
C GLY A 328 -18.45 -28.22 -9.55
N ARG A 329 -19.33 -29.14 -9.21
CA ARG A 329 -19.20 -30.59 -9.44
C ARG A 329 -20.56 -31.27 -9.56
N ASP A 330 -20.58 -32.53 -10.02
CA ASP A 330 -21.80 -33.33 -10.10
C ASP A 330 -22.44 -33.54 -8.72
N LYS A 331 -23.78 -33.54 -8.69
CA LYS A 331 -24.58 -33.80 -7.49
C LYS A 331 -25.88 -34.54 -7.85
N ASP A 332 -26.02 -35.76 -7.38
CA ASP A 332 -27.17 -36.64 -7.68
C ASP A 332 -27.39 -36.75 -9.22
N THR A 333 -28.52 -36.30 -9.71
CA THR A 333 -28.82 -36.24 -11.16
C THR A 333 -28.32 -34.99 -11.85
N LEU A 334 -27.86 -34.00 -11.07
CA LEU A 334 -27.36 -32.70 -11.59
C LEU A 334 -25.88 -32.81 -11.96
N LYS A 335 -25.49 -32.09 -13.01
CA LYS A 335 -24.12 -32.05 -13.51
C LYS A 335 -23.41 -30.77 -13.10
N LYS A 336 -22.08 -30.81 -13.10
CA LYS A 336 -21.26 -29.59 -13.02
C LYS A 336 -21.73 -28.60 -14.09
N GLY A 337 -21.98 -27.35 -13.67
CA GLY A 337 -22.51 -26.31 -14.55
C GLY A 337 -24.02 -26.11 -14.44
N ASP A 338 -24.77 -27.07 -13.89
CA ASP A 338 -26.19 -26.89 -13.64
C ASP A 338 -26.42 -25.82 -12.56
N ARG A 339 -27.59 -25.16 -12.65
CA ARG A 339 -27.95 -24.04 -11.78
C ARG A 339 -29.06 -24.43 -10.82
N VAL A 340 -28.86 -24.09 -9.56
CA VAL A 340 -29.84 -24.33 -8.48
C VAL A 340 -29.91 -23.13 -7.54
N TRP A 341 -30.99 -23.02 -6.80
CA TRP A 341 -31.16 -21.97 -5.79
C TRP A 341 -30.66 -22.47 -4.43
N VAL A 342 -29.80 -21.69 -3.79
CA VAL A 342 -29.22 -21.97 -2.46
C VAL A 342 -29.24 -20.72 -1.60
N VAL A 343 -29.38 -20.89 -0.30
CA VAL A 343 -29.30 -19.78 0.66
C VAL A 343 -27.93 -19.08 0.55
N SER A 344 -27.95 -17.75 0.47
CA SER A 344 -26.73 -16.94 0.21
C SER A 344 -26.56 -15.76 1.17
N ASP A 345 -27.48 -15.60 2.15
CA ASP A 345 -27.37 -14.55 3.15
C ASP A 345 -26.34 -14.85 4.23
N GLY A 346 -25.84 -13.81 4.88
CA GLY A 346 -24.83 -13.92 5.93
C GLY A 346 -23.64 -14.77 5.49
N ASP A 347 -23.19 -15.65 6.37
CA ASP A 347 -22.06 -16.55 6.13
C ASP A 347 -22.49 -17.91 5.51
N SER A 348 -23.66 -17.98 4.85
CA SER A 348 -24.17 -19.25 4.30
C SER A 348 -23.26 -19.85 3.22
N LEU A 349 -22.62 -18.97 2.43
CA LEU A 349 -21.65 -19.31 1.42
C LEU A 349 -20.30 -18.70 1.82
N THR A 350 -19.26 -19.53 1.86
CA THR A 350 -17.91 -19.08 2.14
C THR A 350 -17.21 -18.81 0.81
N PRO A 351 -16.82 -17.56 0.51
CA PRO A 351 -16.02 -17.28 -0.67
C PRO A 351 -14.76 -18.16 -0.65
N VAL A 352 -14.55 -18.93 -1.69
CA VAL A 352 -13.29 -19.60 -1.92
C VAL A 352 -12.42 -18.55 -2.57
N ALA A 353 -11.41 -18.05 -1.85
CA ALA A 353 -10.26 -17.52 -2.52
C ALA A 353 -9.87 -18.60 -3.54
N LEU A 354 -9.82 -18.24 -4.82
CA LEU A 354 -9.36 -19.17 -5.85
C LEU A 354 -8.01 -19.69 -5.39
N ALA A 355 -8.03 -20.77 -4.64
CA ALA A 355 -6.84 -21.55 -4.40
C ALA A 355 -6.41 -21.96 -5.80
N ALA A 356 -5.39 -21.31 -6.28
CA ALA A 356 -4.80 -21.55 -7.56
C ALA A 356 -4.35 -23.00 -7.60
N SER A 357 -5.24 -23.87 -7.97
CA SER A 357 -4.81 -25.13 -8.54
C SER A 357 -4.17 -24.79 -9.89
N GLY A 358 -2.89 -24.39 -9.84
CA GLY A 358 -2.01 -24.36 -10.98
C GLY A 358 -1.86 -23.06 -11.78
N SER A 359 -2.46 -21.92 -11.44
CA SER A 359 -2.18 -20.68 -12.17
C SER A 359 -1.37 -19.71 -11.32
N GLU A 360 -0.08 -19.71 -11.53
CA GLU A 360 0.82 -18.68 -11.01
C GLU A 360 0.53 -17.33 -11.71
N PRO A 361 0.85 -16.18 -11.08
CA PRO A 361 0.89 -14.89 -11.78
C PRO A 361 1.79 -14.97 -13.01
N VAL A 362 1.52 -14.14 -14.01
CA VAL A 362 2.47 -13.95 -15.13
C VAL A 362 3.71 -13.28 -14.54
N PHE A 363 4.87 -13.94 -14.66
CA PHE A 363 6.13 -13.43 -14.12
C PHE A 363 6.93 -12.63 -15.15
N ASN A 364 7.63 -11.62 -14.65
CA ASN A 364 8.63 -10.83 -15.37
C ASN A 364 8.09 -10.03 -16.57
N ASP A 365 6.78 -9.99 -16.74
CA ASP A 365 6.10 -9.21 -17.78
C ASP A 365 5.05 -8.27 -17.18
N VAL A 366 4.78 -7.19 -17.88
CA VAL A 366 3.66 -6.31 -17.58
C VAL A 366 2.38 -7.00 -18.03
N TYR A 367 1.47 -7.20 -17.11
CA TYR A 367 0.18 -7.80 -17.40
C TYR A 367 -0.95 -6.80 -17.16
N VAL A 368 -1.79 -6.62 -18.16
CA VAL A 368 -3.03 -5.82 -18.09
C VAL A 368 -4.20 -6.81 -18.10
N PRO A 369 -4.89 -7.00 -16.97
CA PRO A 369 -5.97 -7.97 -16.90
C PRO A 369 -7.18 -7.50 -17.71
N PRO A 370 -7.88 -8.42 -18.39
CA PRO A 370 -9.12 -8.10 -19.10
C PRO A 370 -10.25 -7.69 -18.14
N VAL A 371 -10.19 -8.11 -16.89
CA VAL A 371 -11.09 -7.72 -15.78
C VAL A 371 -10.26 -7.14 -14.66
N HIS A 372 -10.59 -5.94 -14.24
CA HIS A 372 -9.87 -5.27 -13.14
C HIS A 372 -10.13 -5.94 -11.80
N VAL A 373 -9.14 -5.90 -10.92
CA VAL A 373 -9.22 -6.52 -9.59
C VAL A 373 -9.45 -5.46 -8.54
N THR A 374 -10.61 -5.49 -7.89
CA THR A 374 -10.97 -4.55 -6.82
C THR A 374 -10.04 -4.69 -5.62
N VAL A 375 -9.55 -3.56 -5.11
CA VAL A 375 -8.77 -3.43 -3.88
C VAL A 375 -9.33 -2.30 -3.02
N SER A 376 -9.16 -2.43 -1.71
CA SER A 376 -9.60 -1.43 -0.74
C SER A 376 -8.42 -0.65 -0.17
N ALA A 377 -8.70 0.57 0.30
CA ALA A 377 -7.74 1.34 1.07
C ALA A 377 -7.22 0.54 2.27
N GLY A 378 -5.90 0.47 2.42
CA GLY A 378 -5.24 -0.32 3.47
C GLY A 378 -4.91 -1.76 3.10
N ASP A 379 -5.36 -2.26 1.95
CA ASP A 379 -5.03 -3.62 1.50
C ASP A 379 -3.52 -3.79 1.25
N ASN A 380 -3.05 -5.01 1.49
CA ASN A 380 -1.66 -5.40 1.28
C ASN A 380 -1.33 -5.43 -0.22
N LEU A 381 -0.49 -4.52 -0.68
CA LEU A 381 0.02 -4.49 -2.05
C LEU A 381 1.36 -5.20 -2.22
N GLY A 382 2.07 -5.48 -1.14
CA GLY A 382 3.38 -6.11 -1.13
C GLY A 382 4.28 -5.51 -0.05
N HIS A 383 5.56 -5.87 -0.09
CA HIS A 383 6.60 -5.36 0.80
C HIS A 383 7.65 -4.63 0.00
N MET A 384 8.49 -3.83 0.67
CA MET A 384 9.65 -3.20 0.03
C MET A 384 10.60 -4.27 -0.49
N GLY A 385 10.98 -4.15 -1.76
CA GLY A 385 12.00 -4.98 -2.39
C GLY A 385 13.41 -4.45 -2.16
N PHE A 386 14.39 -5.35 -2.28
CA PHE A 386 15.80 -5.02 -2.25
C PHE A 386 16.18 -4.16 -3.46
N TYR A 387 17.07 -3.20 -3.23
CA TYR A 387 17.49 -2.23 -4.23
C TYR A 387 18.95 -1.83 -3.99
N GLN A 388 19.76 -1.83 -5.04
CA GLN A 388 21.16 -1.43 -4.97
C GLN A 388 21.45 -0.23 -5.86
N LEU A 389 22.24 0.68 -5.33
CA LEU A 389 22.78 1.84 -6.03
C LEU A 389 24.31 1.72 -6.12
N PRO A 390 24.92 2.14 -7.25
CA PRO A 390 26.37 2.22 -7.33
C PRO A 390 26.87 3.37 -6.45
N GLU A 391 27.97 3.13 -5.74
CA GLU A 391 28.73 4.15 -5.03
C GLU A 391 30.15 4.22 -5.59
N GLU A 392 30.90 5.26 -5.25
CA GLU A 392 32.26 5.44 -5.75
C GLU A 392 33.17 4.23 -5.43
N ASN A 393 33.05 3.68 -4.23
CA ASN A 393 33.81 2.53 -3.74
C ASN A 393 32.88 1.40 -3.28
N GLY A 394 32.02 0.89 -4.18
CA GLY A 394 31.15 -0.23 -3.86
C GLY A 394 29.69 0.00 -4.23
N LYS A 395 28.81 -0.51 -3.41
CA LYS A 395 27.36 -0.45 -3.61
C LYS A 395 26.67 -0.09 -2.32
N ARG A 396 25.60 0.67 -2.41
CA ARG A 396 24.68 0.88 -1.32
C ARG A 396 23.44 0.02 -1.51
N SER A 397 23.11 -0.77 -0.51
CA SER A 397 21.93 -1.65 -0.49
C SER A 397 20.85 -1.08 0.40
N ARG A 398 19.61 -1.13 -0.08
CA ARG A 398 18.39 -0.66 0.60
C ARG A 398 17.22 -1.58 0.30
N TYR A 399 16.20 -1.52 1.14
CA TYR A 399 14.84 -1.94 0.80
C TYR A 399 14.02 -0.68 0.57
N GLN A 400 13.27 -0.64 -0.51
CA GLN A 400 12.61 0.59 -0.95
C GLN A 400 11.29 0.28 -1.63
N VAL A 401 10.34 1.18 -1.49
CA VAL A 401 9.18 1.32 -2.38
C VAL A 401 9.21 2.72 -2.99
N HIS A 402 8.91 2.80 -4.27
CA HIS A 402 8.70 4.05 -4.98
C HIS A 402 7.20 4.17 -5.31
N ILE A 403 6.58 5.27 -4.92
CA ILE A 403 5.15 5.49 -5.07
C ILE A 403 4.91 6.76 -5.88
N GLU A 404 4.14 6.63 -6.97
CA GLU A 404 3.70 7.74 -7.82
C GLU A 404 2.18 7.90 -7.75
N CYS A 405 1.71 9.14 -7.90
CA CYS A 405 0.30 9.44 -8.10
C CYS A 405 0.14 10.19 -9.43
N LEU A 406 -0.66 9.64 -10.33
CA LEU A 406 -0.76 10.06 -11.72
C LEU A 406 -2.22 10.32 -12.08
N SER A 407 -2.49 11.29 -12.94
CA SER A 407 -3.80 11.49 -13.56
C SER A 407 -3.63 11.93 -15.01
N MET A 408 -4.55 11.54 -15.86
CA MET A 408 -4.68 12.03 -17.22
C MET A 408 -5.82 13.04 -17.37
N ASP A 409 -6.55 13.30 -16.29
CA ASP A 409 -7.63 14.27 -16.26
C ASP A 409 -7.08 15.70 -16.08
N ASP A 410 -7.92 16.69 -16.32
CA ASP A 410 -7.57 18.10 -16.18
C ASP A 410 -7.43 18.50 -14.70
N MET A 411 -6.18 18.41 -14.19
CA MET A 411 -5.86 18.78 -12.81
C MET A 411 -6.06 20.27 -12.54
N GLU A 412 -5.83 21.15 -13.52
CA GLU A 412 -6.04 22.58 -13.37
C GLU A 412 -7.51 22.88 -13.09
N LYS A 413 -8.41 22.24 -13.84
CA LYS A 413 -9.85 22.33 -13.60
C LYS A 413 -10.23 21.71 -12.24
N PHE A 414 -9.69 20.54 -11.91
CA PHE A 414 -10.05 19.83 -10.67
C PHE A 414 -9.73 20.63 -9.41
N ILE A 415 -8.57 21.30 -9.32
CA ILE A 415 -8.17 22.08 -8.13
C ILE A 415 -9.05 23.30 -7.88
N THR A 416 -9.81 23.78 -8.89
CA THR A 416 -10.72 24.92 -8.75
C THR A 416 -12.04 24.58 -8.05
N ASN A 417 -12.27 23.31 -7.72
CA ASN A 417 -13.54 22.82 -7.15
C ASN A 417 -14.76 23.17 -8.02
N PRO A 418 -14.82 22.74 -9.28
CA PRO A 418 -15.86 23.17 -10.23
C PRO A 418 -17.28 22.75 -9.81
N GLY A 419 -17.39 21.71 -8.99
CA GLY A 419 -18.64 21.24 -8.42
C GLY A 419 -19.07 21.93 -7.14
N LYS A 420 -18.30 22.91 -6.63
CA LYS A 420 -18.56 23.61 -5.35
C LYS A 420 -18.76 22.68 -4.16
N ALA A 421 -18.06 21.53 -4.16
CA ALA A 421 -18.16 20.55 -3.10
C ALA A 421 -17.73 21.17 -1.75
N GLY A 422 -18.54 20.95 -0.71
CA GLY A 422 -18.26 21.35 0.67
C GLY A 422 -18.20 22.86 0.93
N GLU A 423 -18.68 23.70 0.04
CA GLU A 423 -18.77 25.15 0.28
C GLU A 423 -19.75 25.51 1.41
N ASP A 424 -20.78 24.70 1.59
CA ASP A 424 -21.75 24.78 2.68
C ASP A 424 -21.22 24.29 4.04
N ALA A 425 -20.10 23.55 4.02
CA ALA A 425 -19.45 23.02 5.20
C ALA A 425 -17.91 23.23 5.13
N PRO A 426 -17.44 24.48 5.15
CA PRO A 426 -16.02 24.80 5.01
C PRO A 426 -15.19 24.21 6.15
N VAL A 427 -14.02 23.69 5.81
CA VAL A 427 -13.10 23.03 6.75
C VAL A 427 -11.94 23.95 7.14
N TYR A 428 -11.58 24.88 6.26
CA TYR A 428 -10.43 25.76 6.43
C TYR A 428 -10.83 27.23 6.50
N LEU A 429 -9.96 27.99 7.14
CA LEU A 429 -10.01 29.45 7.21
C LEU A 429 -8.71 30.00 6.64
N THR A 430 -8.81 30.91 5.69
CA THR A 430 -7.65 31.54 5.05
C THR A 430 -7.69 33.06 5.27
N TRP A 431 -6.53 33.72 5.24
CA TRP A 431 -6.39 35.16 5.30
C TRP A 431 -5.23 35.64 4.43
N GLN A 432 -5.21 36.92 4.11
CA GLN A 432 -4.16 37.53 3.34
C GLN A 432 -3.15 38.29 4.23
N THR A 433 -2.01 38.64 3.65
CA THR A 433 -1.03 39.55 4.24
C THR A 433 -1.66 40.90 4.49
N ASP A 434 -1.14 41.66 5.45
CA ASP A 434 -1.56 43.02 5.82
C ASP A 434 -3.01 43.18 6.32
N ALA A 435 -3.69 42.09 6.66
CA ALA A 435 -4.99 42.12 7.29
C ALA A 435 -4.88 42.68 8.73
N PRO A 436 -5.77 43.62 9.13
CA PRO A 436 -5.71 44.25 10.43
C PRO A 436 -6.02 43.28 11.54
N LEU A 437 -5.23 43.30 12.61
CA LEU A 437 -5.41 42.45 13.80
C LEU A 437 -6.11 43.26 14.91
N PHE A 438 -6.99 42.56 15.60
CA PHE A 438 -7.73 43.06 16.75
C PHE A 438 -7.21 42.41 18.04
N ASP A 439 -7.33 43.14 19.11
CA ASP A 439 -7.04 42.66 20.47
C ASP A 439 -8.33 42.61 21.29
N LYS A 440 -8.40 41.69 22.24
CA LYS A 440 -9.54 41.56 23.14
C LYS A 440 -9.38 42.56 24.29
N GLY A 441 -10.22 43.61 24.32
CA GLY A 441 -10.28 44.59 25.38
C GLY A 441 -11.37 44.29 26.41
N GLU A 442 -11.48 45.12 27.44
CA GLU A 442 -12.49 44.96 28.50
C GLU A 442 -13.93 45.18 28.00
N GLN A 443 -14.13 45.97 26.96
CA GLN A 443 -15.44 46.35 26.42
C GLN A 443 -15.68 45.71 25.02
N GLY A 444 -14.96 44.68 24.65
CA GLY A 444 -15.08 43.99 23.35
C GLY A 444 -13.77 44.02 22.55
N MET A 445 -13.91 43.79 21.24
CA MET A 445 -12.77 43.70 20.32
C MET A 445 -12.32 45.10 19.87
N VAL A 446 -11.03 45.38 20.03
CA VAL A 446 -10.43 46.69 19.70
C VAL A 446 -9.44 46.54 18.56
N ALA A 447 -9.50 47.42 17.57
CA ALA A 447 -8.54 47.43 16.46
C ALA A 447 -7.13 47.72 16.99
N GLY A 448 -6.19 46.82 16.69
CA GLY A 448 -4.78 46.99 17.02
C GLY A 448 -4.02 47.66 15.88
N GLU A 449 -2.79 48.11 16.15
CA GLU A 449 -1.87 48.64 15.13
C GLU A 449 -1.21 47.50 14.32
N ARG A 450 -1.31 46.27 14.78
CA ARG A 450 -0.68 45.09 14.17
C ARG A 450 -1.47 44.63 12.96
N LYS A 451 -0.73 44.03 12.01
CA LYS A 451 -1.27 43.40 10.80
C LYS A 451 -0.67 42.00 10.64
N THR A 452 -1.34 41.15 9.86
CA THR A 452 -0.77 39.88 9.47
C THR A 452 0.48 40.06 8.62
N ARG A 453 1.55 39.32 8.94
CA ARG A 453 2.83 39.36 8.21
C ARG A 453 2.82 38.48 6.96
N ALA A 454 1.96 37.48 6.93
CA ALA A 454 1.85 36.56 5.82
C ALA A 454 0.41 36.04 5.69
N SER A 455 0.03 35.63 4.50
CA SER A 455 -1.18 34.83 4.29
C SER A 455 -1.08 33.51 5.04
N GLY A 456 -2.20 32.87 5.35
CA GLY A 456 -2.19 31.60 6.04
C GLY A 456 -3.46 30.80 5.86
N VAL A 457 -3.39 29.54 6.30
CA VAL A 457 -4.50 28.59 6.33
C VAL A 457 -4.51 27.88 7.67
N LEU A 458 -5.66 27.78 8.30
CA LEU A 458 -5.89 27.00 9.53
C LEU A 458 -7.15 26.14 9.41
N THR A 459 -7.19 25.03 10.12
CA THR A 459 -8.41 24.23 10.24
C THR A 459 -9.44 25.00 11.06
N LEU A 460 -10.57 25.34 10.47
CA LEU A 460 -11.60 26.17 11.08
C LEU A 460 -12.04 25.68 12.46
N ALA A 461 -12.23 24.38 12.64
CA ALA A 461 -12.62 23.77 13.90
C ALA A 461 -11.60 23.94 15.05
N LYS A 462 -10.32 24.23 14.72
CA LYS A 462 -9.23 24.42 15.70
C LYS A 462 -8.95 25.90 16.01
N VAL A 463 -9.61 26.82 15.30
CA VAL A 463 -9.40 28.25 15.49
C VAL A 463 -10.38 28.77 16.53
N PRO A 464 -9.94 29.38 17.64
CA PRO A 464 -10.85 30.01 18.57
C PRO A 464 -11.65 31.13 17.90
N GLY A 465 -12.96 31.15 18.14
CA GLY A 465 -13.87 32.17 17.63
C GLY A 465 -14.58 32.89 18.76
N VAL A 466 -14.85 34.19 18.54
CA VAL A 466 -15.65 35.02 19.46
C VAL A 466 -16.73 35.79 18.69
N ASP A 467 -17.79 36.17 19.40
CA ASP A 467 -18.80 37.07 18.88
C ASP A 467 -18.30 38.52 18.79
N ALA A 468 -19.17 39.46 18.36
CA ALA A 468 -18.83 40.87 18.25
C ALA A 468 -18.46 41.50 19.61
N GLY A 469 -18.98 41.00 20.71
CA GLY A 469 -18.67 41.41 22.07
C GLY A 469 -17.41 40.76 22.69
N GLY A 470 -16.74 39.88 21.94
CA GLY A 470 -15.56 39.13 22.43
C GLY A 470 -15.87 37.93 23.27
N ASN A 471 -17.11 37.46 23.32
CA ASN A 471 -17.48 36.24 24.05
C ASN A 471 -17.13 34.99 23.24
N THR A 472 -16.54 33.98 23.92
CA THR A 472 -16.14 32.71 23.28
C THR A 472 -17.37 31.95 22.78
N LEU A 473 -17.30 31.45 21.57
CA LEU A 473 -18.35 30.64 20.95
C LEU A 473 -18.05 29.15 21.09
N THR A 474 -19.12 28.35 21.16
CA THR A 474 -19.05 26.88 21.13
C THR A 474 -18.85 26.34 19.72
N SER A 475 -19.25 27.11 18.69
CA SER A 475 -19.04 26.79 17.26
C SER A 475 -18.41 28.00 16.59
N ASN A 476 -17.37 27.75 15.79
CA ASN A 476 -16.62 28.79 15.09
C ASN A 476 -17.20 29.15 13.72
N GLN A 477 -18.31 28.54 13.31
CA GLN A 477 -18.87 28.74 11.99
C GLN A 477 -19.27 30.21 11.73
N ASP A 478 -19.82 30.88 12.73
CA ASP A 478 -20.35 32.24 12.64
C ASP A 478 -19.69 33.23 13.59
N ALA A 479 -18.40 32.99 13.88
CA ALA A 479 -17.64 33.90 14.73
C ALA A 479 -17.46 35.27 14.06
N ALA A 480 -17.54 36.32 14.85
CA ALA A 480 -17.23 37.67 14.39
C ALA A 480 -15.73 37.93 14.25
N TYR A 481 -14.94 37.24 15.09
CA TYR A 481 -13.48 37.30 15.06
C TYR A 481 -12.89 35.91 15.29
N TYR A 482 -11.76 35.66 14.62
CA TYR A 482 -11.01 34.40 14.64
C TYR A 482 -9.59 34.65 15.16
N GLN A 483 -9.13 33.86 16.15
CA GLN A 483 -7.78 33.95 16.67
C GLN A 483 -6.81 33.17 15.80
N ILE A 484 -5.88 33.86 15.15
CA ILE A 484 -4.86 33.22 14.32
C ILE A 484 -3.55 33.04 15.08
N ARG A 485 -2.77 32.06 14.66
CA ARG A 485 -1.42 31.79 15.18
C ARG A 485 -0.43 31.82 14.02
N PRO A 486 0.82 32.17 14.28
CA PRO A 486 1.51 32.49 15.53
C PRO A 486 1.33 33.93 16.05
N GLU A 487 0.63 34.78 15.35
CA GLU A 487 0.59 36.23 15.60
C GLU A 487 -0.26 36.62 16.83
N GLY A 488 -1.07 35.66 17.32
CA GLY A 488 -1.82 35.82 18.56
C GLY A 488 -2.94 36.88 18.55
N GLY A 489 -3.16 37.53 17.39
CA GLY A 489 -4.22 38.51 17.21
C GLY A 489 -5.53 37.88 16.72
N TRP A 490 -6.55 38.70 16.61
CA TRP A 490 -7.88 38.31 16.13
C TRP A 490 -8.16 38.95 14.79
N LEU A 491 -8.59 38.19 13.81
CA LEU A 491 -9.04 38.67 12.52
C LEU A 491 -10.56 38.80 12.49
N PRO A 492 -11.12 39.93 12.02
CA PRO A 492 -12.54 40.03 11.80
C PRO A 492 -13.00 39.10 10.69
N ALA A 493 -14.24 38.63 10.77
CA ALA A 493 -14.84 37.75 9.78
C ALA A 493 -14.73 38.26 8.33
N ALA A 494 -14.73 39.58 8.14
CA ALA A 494 -14.56 40.20 6.83
C ALA A 494 -13.13 40.09 6.26
N SER A 495 -12.12 39.81 7.09
CA SER A 495 -10.72 39.66 6.67
C SER A 495 -10.30 38.20 6.47
N VAL A 496 -11.23 37.25 6.61
CA VAL A 496 -10.98 35.83 6.44
C VAL A 496 -11.92 35.24 5.40
N LYS A 497 -11.48 34.16 4.76
CA LYS A 497 -12.30 33.36 3.86
C LYS A 497 -12.44 31.97 4.40
N LYS A 498 -13.66 31.48 4.47
CA LYS A 498 -13.95 30.07 4.77
C LYS A 498 -13.83 29.27 3.49
N VAL A 499 -13.06 28.20 3.49
CA VAL A 499 -12.69 27.44 2.30
C VAL A 499 -13.01 25.97 2.46
N SER A 500 -13.61 25.39 1.43
CA SER A 500 -13.83 23.96 1.33
C SER A 500 -12.50 23.19 1.24
N GLN A 501 -12.46 22.00 1.82
CA GLN A 501 -11.31 21.10 1.66
C GLN A 501 -11.06 20.66 0.20
N TYR A 502 -12.02 20.84 -0.69
CA TYR A 502 -11.92 20.50 -2.10
C TYR A 502 -11.51 21.68 -3.00
N ALA A 503 -11.50 22.87 -2.49
CA ALA A 503 -11.02 24.05 -3.20
C ALA A 503 -9.49 24.16 -3.10
N LEU A 504 -8.79 23.21 -3.72
CA LEU A 504 -7.35 23.02 -3.56
C LEU A 504 -6.53 24.24 -4.02
N GLY A 505 -6.94 24.89 -5.11
CA GLY A 505 -6.29 26.11 -5.60
C GLY A 505 -6.32 27.25 -4.56
N GLU A 506 -7.43 27.40 -3.83
CA GLU A 506 -7.55 28.40 -2.76
C GLU A 506 -6.73 28.02 -1.51
N LEU A 507 -6.40 26.75 -1.38
CA LEU A 507 -5.55 26.23 -0.31
C LEU A 507 -4.06 26.24 -0.67
N GLY A 508 -3.68 26.80 -1.82
CA GLY A 508 -2.30 26.97 -2.24
C GLY A 508 -1.74 25.87 -3.17
N PHE A 509 -2.58 24.93 -3.62
CA PHE A 509 -2.16 24.00 -4.67
C PHE A 509 -2.08 24.73 -6.01
N VAL A 510 -1.03 24.47 -6.76
CA VAL A 510 -0.79 25.03 -8.08
C VAL A 510 -0.52 23.91 -9.08
N THR A 511 -0.82 24.17 -10.35
CA THR A 511 -0.46 23.29 -11.46
C THR A 511 0.75 23.83 -12.19
N LEU A 512 1.63 22.94 -12.65
CA LEU A 512 2.78 23.25 -13.49
C LEU A 512 2.36 22.98 -14.94
N ASN A 513 1.76 23.96 -15.59
CA ASN A 513 1.10 23.78 -16.89
C ASN A 513 1.92 24.23 -18.11
N LYS A 514 3.17 24.62 -17.92
CA LYS A 514 4.06 24.92 -19.03
C LYS A 514 4.80 23.68 -19.46
N ALA A 515 4.48 23.19 -20.66
CA ALA A 515 5.35 22.23 -21.31
C ALA A 515 6.76 22.84 -21.42
N PRO A 516 7.81 22.13 -20.98
CA PRO A 516 9.17 22.62 -21.11
C PRO A 516 9.55 22.77 -22.58
N ALA A 517 10.29 23.80 -22.89
CA ALA A 517 10.80 24.02 -24.24
C ALA A 517 11.83 22.96 -24.66
N SER A 518 12.47 22.31 -23.70
CA SER A 518 13.43 21.22 -23.88
C SER A 518 13.46 20.33 -22.63
N PHE A 519 13.68 19.03 -22.81
CA PHE A 519 13.96 18.07 -21.75
C PHE A 519 15.46 17.94 -21.46
N ASP A 520 16.30 18.81 -22.01
CA ASP A 520 17.73 18.81 -21.73
C ASP A 520 17.96 19.13 -20.24
N LEU A 521 18.81 18.34 -19.59
CA LEU A 521 19.18 18.54 -18.19
C LEU A 521 20.11 19.73 -17.99
N ILE A 522 20.89 20.07 -19.02
CA ILE A 522 21.91 21.11 -19.01
C ILE A 522 21.47 22.27 -19.88
N ASP A 523 21.62 23.49 -19.38
CA ASP A 523 21.40 24.67 -20.19
C ASP A 523 22.48 24.79 -21.27
N GLY A 524 22.06 24.73 -22.53
CA GLY A 524 22.95 25.07 -23.64
C GLY A 524 23.27 26.57 -23.63
N VAL A 525 24.39 26.94 -24.27
CA VAL A 525 24.91 28.32 -24.33
C VAL A 525 23.89 29.38 -24.77
N LYS A 526 22.76 28.98 -25.33
CA LYS A 526 21.72 29.88 -25.87
C LYS A 526 20.33 29.77 -25.24
N ARG A 527 20.15 28.93 -24.22
CA ARG A 527 18.82 28.72 -23.62
C ARG A 527 18.88 28.65 -22.09
N PRO A 528 18.53 29.76 -21.42
CA PRO A 528 18.49 29.82 -19.94
C PRO A 528 17.29 29.07 -19.34
N ASP A 529 16.33 28.60 -20.14
CA ASP A 529 15.11 27.96 -19.66
C ASP A 529 15.25 26.43 -19.58
N ASN A 530 16.05 25.97 -18.65
CA ASN A 530 16.18 24.57 -18.32
C ASN A 530 14.91 24.08 -17.62
N VAL A 531 14.39 22.92 -18.08
CA VAL A 531 13.22 22.24 -17.51
C VAL A 531 13.36 22.02 -16.00
N VAL A 532 14.48 21.46 -15.58
CA VAL A 532 14.73 21.11 -14.18
C VAL A 532 14.67 22.34 -13.30
N LYS A 533 15.35 23.38 -13.68
CA LYS A 533 15.39 24.65 -12.97
C LYS A 533 14.03 25.34 -12.89
N GLY A 534 13.32 25.37 -14.02
CA GLY A 534 11.98 25.94 -14.09
C GLY A 534 10.99 25.23 -13.16
N ILE A 535 11.03 23.89 -13.13
CA ILE A 535 10.18 23.08 -12.25
C ILE A 535 10.58 23.27 -10.78
N LEU A 536 11.87 23.20 -10.46
CA LEU A 536 12.35 23.38 -9.08
C LEU A 536 12.00 24.77 -8.54
N ALA A 537 12.17 25.83 -9.35
CA ALA A 537 11.80 27.19 -8.98
C ALA A 537 10.29 27.32 -8.71
N GLN A 538 9.44 26.70 -9.54
CA GLN A 538 7.99 26.70 -9.35
C GLN A 538 7.59 25.91 -8.10
N LEU A 539 8.17 24.73 -7.86
CA LEU A 539 7.92 23.93 -6.67
C LEU A 539 8.40 24.63 -5.40
N TYR A 540 9.55 25.28 -5.44
CA TYR A 540 10.04 26.09 -4.31
C TYR A 540 9.09 27.25 -4.00
N LYS A 541 8.61 27.97 -5.03
CA LYS A 541 7.63 29.04 -4.87
C LYS A 541 6.33 28.51 -4.26
N ALA A 542 5.79 27.41 -4.81
CA ALA A 542 4.58 26.77 -4.29
C ALA A 542 4.75 26.32 -2.83
N ALA A 543 5.87 25.67 -2.50
CA ALA A 543 6.18 25.25 -1.13
C ALA A 543 6.35 26.44 -0.18
N LYS A 544 6.89 27.56 -0.65
CA LYS A 544 7.01 28.78 0.15
C LYS A 544 5.66 29.41 0.46
N GLU A 545 4.72 29.33 -0.47
CA GLU A 545 3.36 29.86 -0.33
C GLU A 545 2.41 28.91 0.41
N GLU A 546 2.72 27.61 0.48
CA GLU A 546 1.93 26.62 1.20
C GLU A 546 1.97 26.87 2.72
N LYS A 547 0.81 26.99 3.33
CA LYS A 547 0.66 27.35 4.76
C LYS A 547 0.02 26.26 5.61
N ARG A 548 -0.60 25.25 5.00
CA ARG A 548 -1.26 24.14 5.72
C ARG A 548 -0.25 23.18 6.33
N ILE A 549 0.82 22.91 5.60
CA ILE A 549 1.90 22.01 6.02
C ILE A 549 3.09 22.89 6.39
N THR A 550 3.30 23.06 7.68
CA THR A 550 4.39 23.90 8.20
C THR A 550 5.73 23.18 8.27
N HIS A 551 5.78 21.89 7.89
CA HIS A 551 7.00 21.10 7.98
C HIS A 551 8.09 21.68 7.07
N ALA A 552 9.26 21.96 7.65
CA ALA A 552 10.39 22.61 6.99
C ALA A 552 10.88 21.86 5.73
N LEU A 553 10.68 20.55 5.64
CA LEU A 553 11.10 19.74 4.50
C LEU A 553 10.53 20.23 3.17
N ASN A 554 9.27 20.66 3.12
CA ASN A 554 8.66 21.13 1.88
C ASN A 554 9.36 22.37 1.28
N LYS A 555 9.92 23.23 2.13
CA LYS A 555 10.60 24.46 1.70
C LYS A 555 12.10 24.24 1.54
N TYR A 556 12.72 23.65 2.54
CA TYR A 556 14.16 23.49 2.60
C TYR A 556 14.68 22.57 1.49
N ASN A 557 13.99 21.48 1.18
CA ASN A 557 14.44 20.54 0.16
C ASN A 557 14.44 21.15 -1.24
N TYR A 558 13.41 21.90 -1.61
CA TYR A 558 13.38 22.56 -2.93
C TYR A 558 14.41 23.68 -3.03
N GLN A 559 14.61 24.45 -1.98
CA GLN A 559 15.68 25.44 -1.94
C GLN A 559 17.04 24.78 -2.11
N ARG A 560 17.29 23.67 -1.38
CA ARG A 560 18.54 22.93 -1.45
C ARG A 560 18.78 22.34 -2.84
N LEU A 561 17.74 21.86 -3.51
CA LEU A 561 17.86 21.37 -4.89
C LEU A 561 18.16 22.50 -5.89
N LEU A 562 17.59 23.67 -5.72
CA LEU A 562 17.96 24.85 -6.52
C LEU A 562 19.43 25.22 -6.33
N GLU A 563 19.91 25.27 -5.08
CA GLU A 563 21.33 25.53 -4.78
C GLU A 563 22.26 24.49 -5.39
N MET A 564 21.83 23.23 -5.52
CA MET A 564 22.59 22.16 -6.17
C MET A 564 22.66 22.28 -7.69
N THR A 565 21.62 22.84 -8.31
CA THR A 565 21.54 23.01 -9.78
C THR A 565 22.10 24.36 -10.24
N ASP A 566 22.29 25.30 -9.34
CA ASP A 566 22.76 26.65 -9.61
C ASP A 566 23.63 27.10 -8.42
N SER A 567 24.81 26.50 -8.33
CA SER A 567 25.71 26.69 -7.18
C SER A 567 26.37 28.06 -7.15
N ASN A 568 26.45 28.72 -8.29
CA ASN A 568 27.04 30.05 -8.44
C ASN A 568 25.97 31.19 -8.54
N GLU A 569 24.69 30.82 -8.48
CA GLU A 569 23.52 31.71 -8.52
C GLU A 569 23.47 32.59 -9.80
N ASP A 570 23.99 32.08 -10.95
CA ASP A 570 23.97 32.80 -12.22
C ASP A 570 22.68 32.60 -13.04
N GLY A 571 21.79 31.76 -12.55
CA GLY A 571 20.53 31.45 -13.22
C GLY A 571 20.65 30.34 -14.26
N HIS A 572 21.78 29.66 -14.42
CA HIS A 572 22.01 28.58 -15.36
C HIS A 572 22.33 27.27 -14.67
N TYR A 573 21.97 26.14 -15.30
CA TYR A 573 22.45 24.81 -14.94
C TYR A 573 23.50 24.35 -15.95
N SER A 574 24.74 24.68 -15.66
CA SER A 574 25.88 24.44 -16.54
C SER A 574 26.33 22.97 -16.52
N GLU A 575 27.11 22.57 -17.55
CA GLU A 575 27.76 21.26 -17.59
C GLU A 575 28.68 21.04 -16.37
N GLN A 576 29.32 22.08 -15.89
CA GLN A 576 30.20 22.01 -14.71
C GLN A 576 29.41 21.70 -13.44
N GLU A 577 28.24 22.31 -13.25
CA GLU A 577 27.34 22.06 -12.12
C GLU A 577 26.72 20.66 -12.21
N TYR A 578 26.37 20.22 -13.42
CA TYR A 578 25.93 18.83 -13.68
C TYR A 578 27.00 17.83 -13.25
N LEU A 579 28.25 18.00 -13.70
CA LEU A 579 29.37 17.13 -13.32
C LEU A 579 29.62 17.16 -11.80
N GLN A 580 29.53 18.33 -11.18
CA GLN A 580 29.62 18.43 -9.72
C GLN A 580 28.49 17.67 -9.03
N ALA A 581 27.26 17.75 -9.52
CA ALA A 581 26.12 17.05 -8.96
C ALA A 581 26.25 15.54 -9.05
N ILE A 582 26.69 14.98 -10.19
CA ILE A 582 26.85 13.52 -10.35
C ILE A 582 28.05 12.94 -9.60
N HIS A 583 29.10 13.73 -9.39
CA HIS A 583 30.27 13.30 -8.63
C HIS A 583 30.10 13.44 -7.11
N ASN A 584 29.19 14.29 -6.67
CA ASN A 584 28.87 14.43 -5.25
C ASN A 584 27.73 13.50 -4.88
N VAL A 585 28.01 12.45 -4.10
CA VAL A 585 27.02 11.43 -3.70
C VAL A 585 25.78 12.05 -3.08
N SER A 586 25.93 13.04 -2.21
CA SER A 586 24.82 13.71 -1.54
C SER A 586 23.94 14.52 -2.50
N TYR A 587 24.48 15.02 -3.60
CA TYR A 587 23.74 15.74 -4.64
C TYR A 587 23.11 14.77 -5.63
N ARG A 588 23.89 13.78 -6.09
CA ARG A 588 23.41 12.74 -7.00
C ARG A 588 22.16 12.05 -6.46
N ASP A 589 22.20 11.58 -5.22
CA ASP A 589 21.09 10.83 -4.61
C ASP A 589 19.80 11.65 -4.41
N ARG A 590 19.86 12.96 -4.59
CA ARG A 590 18.72 13.86 -4.49
C ARG A 590 18.23 14.40 -5.82
N LEU A 591 19.08 14.42 -6.84
CA LEU A 591 18.76 14.91 -8.17
C LEU A 591 18.41 13.79 -9.16
N TYR A 592 19.04 12.63 -8.99
CA TYR A 592 18.90 11.51 -9.94
C TYR A 592 18.38 10.22 -9.31
#